data_3de9568eedb3c940ed4b96a63ba7d982
#
_entry.id   3de9568eedb3c940ed4b96a63ba7d982
#
_cell.length_a   1.000
_cell.length_b   1.000
_cell.length_c   1.000
_cell.angle_alpha   90.00
_cell.angle_beta   90.00
_cell.angle_gamma   90.00
#
_symmetry.space_group_name_H-M   'P 1'
#
loop_
_entity.id
_entity.type
_entity.pdbx_description
1 polymer ?
#
loop_
_entity_poly.entity_id
_entity_poly.type
_entity_poly.pdbx_seq_one_letter_code
_entity_poly.pdbx_strand_id
1 'polypeptide(L)'
;VGTPFWLDELPETPAGPRHSGTVDVAVVGGGVTGCSCALTLAASGARVRLYEARTIASGASGRNGGFALRGGAMHYDRARAELGVEQAKSLWRLTERTLERMAELAGDALRRVGSLRLAEDEQERDELHAEFDALRADGFAVEWVDELPEPLAGSYPGAILHPGDGSLTPGRWVRRLAARAADAGAELREHTPVGSLDGLDAEHVVIASDGYPSGLVPELDELVKPTRGQVVATEPLPELLYGRPHYTRRGFDYWQQLPDLRLVAGGRR
;
A
#
# COMPACT_ATOMS: atom_id res chain seq x y z
N VAL A 1 8.31 -8.88 21.18
CA VAL A 1 7.41 -8.39 20.11
C VAL A 1 7.25 -9.57 19.15
N GLY A 2 6.02 -10.09 19.01
CA GLY A 2 5.75 -11.24 18.15
C GLY A 2 5.97 -10.93 16.66
N THR A 3 5.97 -11.96 15.83
CA THR A 3 6.00 -11.81 14.37
C THR A 3 4.76 -11.04 13.93
N PRO A 4 4.88 -10.01 13.07
CA PRO A 4 3.72 -9.33 12.54
C PRO A 4 2.83 -10.27 11.73
N PHE A 5 1.52 -10.19 11.93
CA PHE A 5 0.52 -11.09 11.32
C PHE A 5 0.74 -11.35 9.81
N TRP A 6 0.95 -10.29 9.03
CA TRP A 6 1.13 -10.40 7.58
C TRP A 6 2.45 -11.05 7.14
N LEU A 7 3.40 -11.22 8.06
CA LEU A 7 4.72 -11.79 7.79
C LEU A 7 4.83 -13.23 8.27
N ASP A 8 3.77 -13.74 8.89
CA ASP A 8 3.68 -15.14 9.26
C ASP A 8 3.38 -15.97 8.00
N GLU A 9 4.06 -17.10 7.85
CA GLU A 9 3.88 -18.04 6.73
C GLU A 9 4.03 -17.43 5.32
N LEU A 10 4.88 -16.42 5.16
CA LEU A 10 5.19 -15.91 3.81
C LEU A 10 6.11 -16.88 3.05
N PRO A 11 5.90 -17.05 1.73
CA PRO A 11 6.81 -17.81 0.90
C PRO A 11 8.22 -17.20 0.91
N GLU A 12 9.23 -18.02 0.74
CA GLU A 12 10.60 -17.53 0.52
C GLU A 12 10.70 -16.63 -0.70
N THR A 13 11.57 -15.64 -0.63
CA THR A 13 11.85 -14.76 -1.76
C THR A 13 12.97 -15.37 -2.60
N PRO A 14 12.78 -15.58 -3.92
CA PRO A 14 13.87 -16.02 -4.77
C PRO A 14 14.96 -14.94 -4.83
N ALA A 15 16.22 -15.34 -4.77
CA ALA A 15 17.34 -14.40 -4.81
C ALA A 15 17.55 -13.76 -6.19
N GLY A 16 17.03 -14.38 -7.25
CA GLY A 16 17.31 -14.01 -8.62
C GLY A 16 18.73 -14.39 -9.08
N PRO A 17 19.16 -13.92 -10.26
CA PRO A 17 20.52 -14.13 -10.77
C PRO A 17 21.53 -13.36 -9.91
N ARG A 18 22.77 -13.82 -9.87
CA ARG A 18 23.88 -13.07 -9.28
C ARG A 18 24.59 -12.24 -10.35
N HIS A 19 24.73 -10.96 -10.10
CA HIS A 19 25.51 -10.06 -10.95
C HIS A 19 26.94 -9.93 -10.42
N SER A 20 27.92 -10.13 -11.28
CA SER A 20 29.33 -9.82 -11.00
C SER A 20 29.65 -8.37 -11.36
N GLY A 21 30.47 -7.73 -10.54
CA GLY A 21 30.92 -6.34 -10.78
C GLY A 21 29.82 -5.30 -10.62
N THR A 22 30.08 -4.13 -11.17
CA THR A 22 29.19 -2.96 -11.15
C THR A 22 27.86 -3.27 -11.84
N VAL A 23 26.74 -2.93 -11.18
CA VAL A 23 25.40 -2.99 -11.76
C VAL A 23 24.95 -1.59 -12.20
N ASP A 24 23.94 -1.53 -13.07
CA ASP A 24 23.44 -0.24 -13.54
C ASP A 24 22.70 0.48 -12.40
N VAL A 25 21.93 -0.27 -11.57
CA VAL A 25 21.18 0.31 -10.46
C VAL A 25 21.27 -0.53 -9.21
N ALA A 26 21.65 0.07 -8.08
CA ALA A 26 21.45 -0.46 -6.75
C ALA A 26 20.16 0.11 -6.15
N VAL A 27 19.29 -0.75 -5.63
CA VAL A 27 18.06 -0.36 -4.93
C VAL A 27 18.21 -0.70 -3.45
N VAL A 28 18.08 0.28 -2.56
CA VAL A 28 18.20 0.11 -1.10
C VAL A 28 16.82 0.12 -0.45
N GLY A 29 16.37 -1.02 0.03
CA GLY A 29 15.08 -1.26 0.68
C GLY A 29 14.20 -2.24 -0.09
N GLY A 30 13.77 -3.31 0.58
CA GLY A 30 12.92 -4.39 0.05
C GLY A 30 11.42 -4.21 0.37
N GLY A 31 10.95 -2.96 0.43
CA GLY A 31 9.53 -2.61 0.51
C GLY A 31 8.85 -2.60 -0.85
N VAL A 32 7.57 -2.18 -0.88
CA VAL A 32 6.79 -2.08 -2.12
C VAL A 32 7.46 -1.19 -3.16
N THR A 33 8.02 -0.06 -2.75
CA THR A 33 8.69 0.90 -3.63
C THR A 33 9.94 0.29 -4.25
N GLY A 34 10.82 -0.29 -3.43
CA GLY A 34 12.06 -0.90 -3.93
C GLY A 34 11.82 -2.11 -4.83
N CYS A 35 10.91 -3.00 -4.45
CA CYS A 35 10.55 -4.16 -5.26
C CYS A 35 9.89 -3.77 -6.59
N SER A 36 9.03 -2.74 -6.59
CA SER A 36 8.40 -2.21 -7.81
C SER A 36 9.43 -1.56 -8.74
N CYS A 37 10.36 -0.78 -8.16
CA CYS A 37 11.46 -0.16 -8.89
C CYS A 37 12.38 -1.22 -9.50
N ALA A 38 12.78 -2.23 -8.72
CA ALA A 38 13.63 -3.32 -9.20
C ALA A 38 12.96 -4.11 -10.34
N LEU A 39 11.67 -4.41 -10.21
CA LEU A 39 10.90 -5.06 -11.27
C LEU A 39 10.90 -4.22 -12.55
N THR A 40 10.57 -2.94 -12.46
CA THR A 40 10.45 -2.05 -13.61
C THR A 40 11.79 -1.90 -14.34
N LEU A 41 12.86 -1.68 -13.62
CA LEU A 41 14.19 -1.50 -14.18
C LEU A 41 14.74 -2.81 -14.79
N ALA A 42 14.62 -3.93 -14.08
CA ALA A 42 15.07 -5.22 -14.61
C ALA A 42 14.27 -5.62 -15.86
N ALA A 43 12.96 -5.40 -15.88
CA ALA A 43 12.13 -5.65 -17.06
C ALA A 43 12.50 -4.75 -18.27
N SER A 44 13.13 -3.59 -18.04
CA SER A 44 13.68 -2.75 -19.10
C SER A 44 15.10 -3.14 -19.56
N GLY A 45 15.68 -4.19 -18.97
CA GLY A 45 16.99 -4.73 -19.33
C GLY A 45 18.16 -4.21 -18.47
N ALA A 46 17.91 -3.38 -17.45
CA ALA A 46 18.95 -2.92 -16.55
C ALA A 46 19.41 -4.04 -15.61
N ARG A 47 20.70 -4.08 -15.29
CA ARG A 47 21.26 -4.93 -14.23
C ARG A 47 20.95 -4.29 -12.90
N VAL A 48 20.06 -4.89 -12.13
CA VAL A 48 19.57 -4.35 -10.86
C VAL A 48 19.99 -5.23 -9.71
N ARG A 49 20.47 -4.62 -8.63
CA ARG A 49 20.74 -5.28 -7.35
C ARG A 49 19.97 -4.58 -6.23
N LEU A 50 19.05 -5.31 -5.60
CA LEU A 50 18.27 -4.81 -4.47
C LEU A 50 18.87 -5.33 -3.16
N TYR A 51 19.05 -4.42 -2.22
CA TYR A 51 19.54 -4.70 -0.86
C TYR A 51 18.42 -4.47 0.15
N GLU A 52 18.17 -5.48 0.99
CA GLU A 52 17.24 -5.41 2.12
C GLU A 52 17.98 -5.80 3.42
N ALA A 53 17.85 -4.94 4.41
CA ALA A 53 18.58 -5.14 5.69
C ALA A 53 18.11 -6.38 6.46
N ARG A 54 16.85 -6.76 6.30
CA ARG A 54 16.24 -7.94 6.96
C ARG A 54 15.70 -8.89 5.90
N THR A 55 14.39 -9.03 5.84
CA THR A 55 13.68 -9.80 4.81
C THR A 55 12.76 -8.90 4.01
N ILE A 56 12.55 -9.22 2.74
CA ILE A 56 11.59 -8.53 1.87
C ILE A 56 10.22 -8.45 2.56
N ALA A 57 9.59 -7.28 2.47
CA ALA A 57 8.32 -6.95 3.11
C ALA A 57 8.38 -6.75 4.64
N SER A 58 9.52 -6.89 5.30
CA SER A 58 9.59 -6.79 6.76
C SER A 58 9.38 -5.37 7.32
N GLY A 59 9.38 -4.33 6.48
CA GLY A 59 9.10 -2.94 6.83
C GLY A 59 7.61 -2.59 6.79
N ALA A 60 7.30 -1.28 6.71
CA ALA A 60 5.93 -0.75 6.70
C ALA A 60 5.05 -1.34 5.59
N SER A 61 5.65 -1.64 4.42
CA SER A 61 4.95 -2.24 3.28
C SER A 61 4.31 -3.60 3.57
N GLY A 62 4.84 -4.38 4.50
CA GLY A 62 4.28 -5.67 4.90
C GLY A 62 3.52 -5.64 6.23
N ARG A 63 3.29 -4.46 6.82
CA ARG A 63 2.75 -4.33 8.19
C ARG A 63 1.56 -3.36 8.30
N ASN A 64 1.00 -2.92 7.19
CA ASN A 64 -0.10 -1.96 7.14
C ASN A 64 -1.47 -2.65 7.18
N GLY A 65 -2.55 -1.87 7.06
CA GLY A 65 -3.93 -2.38 7.11
C GLY A 65 -4.36 -3.24 5.92
N GLY A 66 -3.60 -3.26 4.84
CA GLY A 66 -3.89 -4.08 3.67
C GLY A 66 -5.03 -3.55 2.81
N PHE A 67 -5.00 -2.27 2.50
CA PHE A 67 -6.00 -1.61 1.66
C PHE A 67 -5.37 -1.24 0.31
N ALA A 68 -6.13 -1.45 -0.76
CA ALA A 68 -5.81 -0.98 -2.09
C ALA A 68 -6.91 -0.02 -2.54
N LEU A 69 -6.65 1.27 -2.37
CA LEU A 69 -7.62 2.35 -2.53
C LEU A 69 -7.26 3.26 -3.70
N ARG A 70 -8.27 3.75 -4.40
CA ARG A 70 -8.14 4.83 -5.37
C ARG A 70 -7.96 6.16 -4.65
N GLY A 71 -7.22 7.08 -5.29
CA GLY A 71 -7.04 8.45 -4.82
C GLY A 71 -5.85 8.65 -3.91
N GLY A 72 -5.84 9.75 -3.21
CA GLY A 72 -4.82 10.16 -2.25
C GLY A 72 -5.36 10.30 -0.82
N ALA A 73 -4.53 10.83 0.07
CA ALA A 73 -4.95 11.12 1.44
C ALA A 73 -5.95 12.30 1.55
N MET A 74 -6.00 13.15 0.53
CA MET A 74 -6.92 14.30 0.44
C MET A 74 -8.23 13.87 -0.20
N HIS A 75 -9.35 14.45 0.24
CA HIS A 75 -10.64 14.31 -0.43
C HIS A 75 -10.58 14.84 -1.86
N TYR A 76 -11.31 14.23 -2.78
CA TYR A 76 -11.24 14.59 -4.19
C TYR A 76 -11.73 16.01 -4.49
N ASP A 77 -12.78 16.48 -3.84
CA ASP A 77 -13.29 17.85 -3.96
C ASP A 77 -12.24 18.88 -3.54
N ARG A 78 -11.51 18.62 -2.46
CA ARG A 78 -10.39 19.45 -2.00
C ARG A 78 -9.21 19.40 -2.98
N ALA A 79 -8.86 18.22 -3.49
CA ALA A 79 -7.83 18.09 -4.51
C ALA A 79 -8.18 18.90 -5.77
N ARG A 80 -9.47 18.92 -6.19
CA ARG A 80 -9.93 19.77 -7.29
C ARG A 80 -9.75 21.25 -6.99
N ALA A 81 -10.02 21.66 -5.75
CA ALA A 81 -9.88 23.07 -5.35
C ALA A 81 -8.41 23.51 -5.29
N GLU A 82 -7.51 22.65 -4.81
CA GLU A 82 -6.10 22.99 -4.62
C GLU A 82 -5.25 22.80 -5.88
N LEU A 83 -5.45 21.72 -6.63
CA LEU A 83 -4.65 21.37 -7.81
C LEU A 83 -5.29 21.80 -9.13
N GLY A 84 -6.57 22.12 -9.12
CA GLY A 84 -7.38 22.27 -10.32
C GLY A 84 -7.95 20.94 -10.81
N VAL A 85 -9.08 21.03 -11.53
CA VAL A 85 -9.87 19.85 -11.95
C VAL A 85 -9.06 18.85 -12.76
N GLU A 86 -8.31 19.30 -13.76
CA GLU A 86 -7.59 18.41 -14.68
C GLU A 86 -6.43 17.68 -13.99
N GLN A 87 -5.73 18.35 -13.08
CA GLN A 87 -4.63 17.70 -12.33
C GLN A 87 -5.16 16.70 -11.31
N ALA A 88 -6.20 17.06 -10.56
CA ALA A 88 -6.86 16.15 -9.61
C ALA A 88 -7.39 14.90 -10.34
N LYS A 89 -8.07 15.11 -11.47
CA LYS A 89 -8.58 14.03 -12.32
C LYS A 89 -7.48 13.13 -12.85
N SER A 90 -6.38 13.71 -13.34
CA SER A 90 -5.21 12.96 -13.81
C SER A 90 -4.59 12.10 -12.70
N LEU A 91 -4.47 12.66 -11.49
CA LEU A 91 -3.94 11.96 -10.32
C LEU A 91 -4.85 10.76 -9.93
N TRP A 92 -6.16 10.96 -9.84
CA TRP A 92 -7.11 9.87 -9.53
C TRP A 92 -7.10 8.78 -10.60
N ARG A 93 -7.06 9.15 -11.89
CA ARG A 93 -6.93 8.20 -12.99
C ARG A 93 -5.60 7.43 -12.96
N LEU A 94 -4.52 8.07 -12.52
CA LEU A 94 -3.24 7.38 -12.30
C LEU A 94 -3.38 6.28 -11.24
N THR A 95 -4.05 6.58 -10.12
CA THR A 95 -4.26 5.57 -9.06
C THR A 95 -5.18 4.44 -9.52
N GLU A 96 -6.22 4.71 -10.33
CA GLU A 96 -7.03 3.65 -10.95
C GLU A 96 -6.18 2.72 -11.83
N ARG A 97 -5.36 3.29 -12.72
CA ARG A 97 -4.44 2.48 -13.55
C ARG A 97 -3.44 1.68 -12.70
N THR A 98 -3.01 2.26 -11.58
CA THR A 98 -2.14 1.55 -10.62
C THR A 98 -2.85 0.36 -9.99
N LEU A 99 -4.12 0.50 -9.58
CA LEU A 99 -4.92 -0.61 -9.06
C LEU A 99 -5.14 -1.70 -10.11
N GLU A 100 -5.37 -1.34 -11.38
CA GLU A 100 -5.45 -2.32 -12.48
C GLU A 100 -4.12 -3.08 -12.63
N ARG A 101 -2.99 -2.35 -12.64
CA ARG A 101 -1.67 -2.97 -12.69
C ARG A 101 -1.38 -3.87 -11.49
N MET A 102 -1.83 -3.47 -10.30
CA MET A 102 -1.75 -4.32 -9.11
C MET A 102 -2.57 -5.59 -9.29
N ALA A 103 -3.77 -5.52 -9.85
CA ALA A 103 -4.62 -6.69 -10.08
C ALA A 103 -3.95 -7.72 -11.00
N GLU A 104 -3.23 -7.27 -12.03
CA GLU A 104 -2.46 -8.14 -12.93
C GLU A 104 -1.29 -8.84 -12.22
N LEU A 105 -0.66 -8.16 -11.26
CA LEU A 105 0.57 -8.63 -10.62
C LEU A 105 0.33 -9.37 -9.31
N ALA A 106 -0.70 -9.00 -8.56
CA ALA A 106 -0.89 -9.44 -7.18
C ALA A 106 -1.50 -10.84 -7.06
N GLY A 107 -2.24 -11.33 -8.08
CA GLY A 107 -2.97 -12.58 -7.97
C GLY A 107 -3.88 -12.62 -6.74
N ASP A 108 -3.82 -13.67 -5.92
CA ASP A 108 -4.64 -13.85 -4.71
C ASP A 108 -4.26 -12.90 -3.54
N ALA A 109 -3.17 -12.14 -3.66
CA ALA A 109 -2.84 -11.13 -2.66
C ALA A 109 -3.77 -9.91 -2.72
N LEU A 110 -4.47 -9.66 -3.83
CA LEU A 110 -5.46 -8.59 -3.99
C LEU A 110 -6.85 -9.17 -4.28
N ARG A 111 -7.85 -8.75 -3.51
CA ARG A 111 -9.27 -9.02 -3.75
C ARG A 111 -9.98 -7.73 -4.11
N ARG A 112 -10.49 -7.61 -5.33
CA ARG A 112 -11.25 -6.45 -5.84
C ARG A 112 -12.70 -6.55 -5.34
N VAL A 113 -12.92 -6.17 -4.09
CA VAL A 113 -14.22 -6.27 -3.38
C VAL A 113 -14.85 -4.90 -3.09
N GLY A 114 -14.24 -3.84 -3.59
CA GLY A 114 -14.61 -2.47 -3.23
C GLY A 114 -14.14 -2.11 -1.83
N SER A 115 -14.41 -0.86 -1.43
CA SER A 115 -14.24 -0.36 -0.06
C SER A 115 -15.42 0.51 0.34
N LEU A 116 -15.69 0.63 1.64
CA LEU A 116 -16.66 1.58 2.20
C LEU A 116 -15.93 2.64 3.00
N ARG A 117 -16.13 3.90 2.63
CA ARG A 117 -15.74 5.05 3.43
C ARG A 117 -16.95 5.54 4.19
N LEU A 118 -16.91 5.35 5.51
CA LEU A 118 -18.03 5.61 6.40
C LEU A 118 -17.91 7.01 7.00
N ALA A 119 -19.00 7.75 7.07
CA ALA A 119 -19.07 8.99 7.84
C ALA A 119 -19.22 8.67 9.33
N GLU A 120 -18.39 9.26 10.21
CA GLU A 120 -18.50 9.08 11.65
C GLU A 120 -19.71 9.84 12.23
N ASP A 121 -19.97 11.02 11.67
CA ASP A 121 -21.03 11.94 12.09
C ASP A 121 -21.63 12.71 10.88
N GLU A 122 -22.61 13.56 11.16
CA GLU A 122 -23.27 14.36 10.11
C GLU A 122 -22.30 15.35 9.43
N GLN A 123 -21.29 15.85 10.14
CA GLN A 123 -20.29 16.72 9.52
C GLN A 123 -19.45 15.96 8.51
N GLU A 124 -18.95 14.78 8.85
CA GLU A 124 -18.18 13.93 7.91
C GLU A 124 -19.09 13.45 6.77
N ARG A 125 -20.40 13.23 7.03
CA ARG A 125 -21.37 12.90 5.99
C ARG A 125 -21.47 13.99 4.93
N ASP A 126 -21.57 15.26 5.35
CA ASP A 126 -21.61 16.40 4.41
C ASP A 126 -20.28 16.52 3.63
N GLU A 127 -19.14 16.32 4.30
CA GLU A 127 -17.82 16.29 3.65
C GLU A 127 -17.74 15.17 2.60
N LEU A 128 -18.23 13.97 2.92
CA LEU A 128 -18.25 12.84 1.99
C LEU A 128 -19.24 13.04 0.84
N HIS A 129 -20.37 13.72 1.04
CA HIS A 129 -21.27 14.08 -0.03
C HIS A 129 -20.62 15.04 -1.04
N ALA A 130 -19.88 16.03 -0.58
CA ALA A 130 -19.14 16.93 -1.46
C ALA A 130 -18.10 16.17 -2.30
N GLU A 131 -17.36 15.23 -1.68
CA GLU A 131 -16.42 14.36 -2.38
C GLU A 131 -17.13 13.44 -3.40
N PHE A 132 -18.24 12.82 -3.00
CA PHE A 132 -19.06 11.96 -3.85
C PHE A 132 -19.56 12.69 -5.11
N ASP A 133 -20.12 13.89 -4.93
CA ASP A 133 -20.61 14.70 -6.05
C ASP A 133 -19.48 15.10 -7.00
N ALA A 134 -18.33 15.50 -6.46
CA ALA A 134 -17.16 15.84 -7.26
C ALA A 134 -16.62 14.63 -8.06
N LEU A 135 -16.55 13.45 -7.43
CA LEU A 135 -16.13 12.22 -8.10
C LEU A 135 -17.10 11.84 -9.23
N ARG A 136 -18.40 11.90 -8.98
CA ARG A 136 -19.42 11.63 -9.99
C ARG A 136 -19.39 12.60 -11.15
N ALA A 137 -19.25 13.89 -10.85
CA ALA A 137 -19.19 14.95 -11.87
C ALA A 137 -18.03 14.72 -12.85
N ASP A 138 -16.90 14.16 -12.38
CA ASP A 138 -15.73 13.87 -13.19
C ASP A 138 -15.69 12.44 -13.75
N GLY A 139 -16.79 11.68 -13.60
CA GLY A 139 -16.98 10.37 -14.21
C GLY A 139 -16.23 9.23 -13.50
N PHE A 140 -16.00 9.35 -12.21
CA PHE A 140 -15.49 8.24 -11.38
C PHE A 140 -16.63 7.36 -10.87
N ALA A 141 -16.42 6.05 -10.88
CA ALA A 141 -17.38 5.10 -10.35
C ALA A 141 -17.40 5.16 -8.82
N VAL A 142 -18.49 5.62 -8.25
CA VAL A 142 -18.78 5.66 -6.81
C VAL A 142 -20.29 5.52 -6.62
N GLU A 143 -20.69 5.00 -5.46
CA GLU A 143 -22.07 4.87 -5.05
C GLU A 143 -22.23 5.47 -3.64
N TRP A 144 -23.35 6.19 -3.44
CA TRP A 144 -23.71 6.62 -2.10
C TRP A 144 -24.55 5.56 -1.40
N VAL A 145 -24.29 5.30 -0.12
CA VAL A 145 -24.98 4.31 0.69
C VAL A 145 -25.55 4.99 1.92
N ASP A 146 -26.88 5.19 1.96
CA ASP A 146 -27.58 5.75 3.11
C ASP A 146 -27.85 4.71 4.19
N GLU A 147 -28.24 3.48 3.79
CA GLU A 147 -28.55 2.40 4.70
C GLU A 147 -27.46 1.32 4.63
N LEU A 148 -26.69 1.24 5.68
CA LEU A 148 -25.64 0.23 5.79
C LEU A 148 -26.18 -1.11 6.27
N PRO A 149 -25.68 -2.24 5.77
CA PRO A 149 -26.06 -3.56 6.27
C PRO A 149 -25.50 -3.82 7.68
N GLU A 150 -26.08 -4.79 8.37
CA GLU A 150 -25.48 -5.31 9.60
C GLU A 150 -24.02 -5.79 9.39
N PRO A 151 -23.13 -5.59 10.38
CA PRO A 151 -23.36 -5.01 11.71
C PRO A 151 -23.19 -3.48 11.78
N LEU A 152 -23.18 -2.78 10.66
CA LEU A 152 -22.97 -1.34 10.59
C LEU A 152 -24.27 -0.52 10.63
N ALA A 153 -25.42 -1.19 10.54
CA ALA A 153 -26.73 -0.55 10.52
C ALA A 153 -26.95 0.39 11.71
N GLY A 154 -27.36 1.64 11.42
CA GLY A 154 -27.62 2.66 12.44
C GLY A 154 -26.38 3.21 13.17
N SER A 155 -25.16 2.75 12.82
CA SER A 155 -23.93 3.20 13.47
C SER A 155 -23.26 4.38 12.78
N TYR A 156 -23.56 4.58 11.50
CA TYR A 156 -22.96 5.61 10.65
C TYR A 156 -24.04 6.27 9.79
N PRO A 157 -24.03 7.60 9.62
CA PRO A 157 -25.09 8.32 8.89
C PRO A 157 -24.99 8.19 7.36
N GLY A 158 -24.01 7.49 6.83
CA GLY A 158 -23.85 7.21 5.40
C GLY A 158 -22.44 6.82 5.03
N ALA A 159 -22.25 6.44 3.76
CA ALA A 159 -20.95 6.02 3.24
C ALA A 159 -20.82 6.25 1.74
N ILE A 160 -19.57 6.32 1.25
CA ILE A 160 -19.24 6.16 -0.16
C ILE A 160 -18.74 4.73 -0.38
N LEU A 161 -19.35 4.01 -1.31
CA LEU A 161 -18.81 2.78 -1.87
C LEU A 161 -17.89 3.12 -3.05
N HIS A 162 -16.66 2.65 -2.98
CA HIS A 162 -15.69 2.68 -4.07
C HIS A 162 -15.54 1.29 -4.68
N PRO A 163 -16.24 0.95 -5.78
CA PRO A 163 -16.30 -0.42 -6.30
C PRO A 163 -14.97 -0.91 -6.87
N GLY A 164 -14.11 0.01 -7.31
CA GLY A 164 -12.79 -0.30 -7.89
C GLY A 164 -11.70 -0.64 -6.87
N ASP A 165 -11.95 -0.41 -5.59
CA ASP A 165 -10.99 -0.64 -4.50
C ASP A 165 -10.89 -2.12 -4.10
N GLY A 166 -10.02 -2.43 -3.16
CA GLY A 166 -9.84 -3.80 -2.73
C GLY A 166 -9.14 -4.00 -1.39
N SER A 167 -9.21 -5.26 -0.97
CA SER A 167 -8.51 -5.82 0.18
C SER A 167 -7.19 -6.44 -0.26
N LEU A 168 -6.12 -6.13 0.43
CA LEU A 168 -4.77 -6.56 0.10
C LEU A 168 -4.16 -7.38 1.25
N THR A 169 -3.40 -8.42 0.93
CA THR A 169 -2.48 -9.09 1.86
C THR A 169 -1.08 -8.51 1.65
N PRO A 170 -0.66 -7.51 2.47
CA PRO A 170 0.49 -6.66 2.14
C PRO A 170 1.81 -7.41 2.00
N GLY A 171 2.12 -8.30 2.95
CA GLY A 171 3.36 -9.08 2.91
C GLY A 171 3.45 -9.96 1.67
N ARG A 172 2.35 -10.65 1.32
CA ARG A 172 2.27 -11.50 0.11
C ARG A 172 2.41 -10.68 -1.17
N TRP A 173 1.79 -9.51 -1.22
CA TRP A 173 1.92 -8.59 -2.35
C TRP A 173 3.37 -8.20 -2.62
N VAL A 174 4.09 -7.72 -1.59
CA VAL A 174 5.48 -7.28 -1.74
C VAL A 174 6.40 -8.45 -2.12
N ARG A 175 6.18 -9.65 -1.54
CA ARG A 175 6.91 -10.86 -1.91
C ARG A 175 6.69 -11.26 -3.38
N ARG A 176 5.48 -11.08 -3.90
CA ARG A 176 5.19 -11.31 -5.32
C ARG A 176 5.89 -10.32 -6.24
N LEU A 177 5.92 -9.04 -5.85
CA LEU A 177 6.71 -8.05 -6.60
C LEU A 177 8.19 -8.43 -6.64
N ALA A 178 8.75 -8.84 -5.51
CA ALA A 178 10.13 -9.27 -5.42
C ALA A 178 10.40 -10.52 -6.29
N ALA A 179 9.52 -11.51 -6.24
CA ALA A 179 9.65 -12.69 -7.09
C ALA A 179 9.64 -12.33 -8.58
N ARG A 180 8.71 -11.45 -9.01
CA ARG A 180 8.68 -10.97 -10.39
C ARG A 180 9.91 -10.14 -10.77
N ALA A 181 10.47 -9.38 -9.83
CA ALA A 181 11.73 -8.67 -10.06
C ALA A 181 12.89 -9.65 -10.29
N ALA A 182 12.96 -10.72 -9.49
CA ALA A 182 13.95 -11.77 -9.66
C ALA A 182 13.78 -12.51 -11.01
N ASP A 183 12.54 -12.83 -11.39
CA ASP A 183 12.22 -13.44 -12.69
C ASP A 183 12.59 -12.53 -13.88
N ALA A 184 12.48 -11.21 -13.69
CA ALA A 184 12.91 -10.21 -14.68
C ALA A 184 14.43 -9.99 -14.69
N GLY A 185 15.20 -10.63 -13.81
CA GLY A 185 16.64 -10.57 -13.78
C GLY A 185 17.25 -9.69 -12.68
N ALA A 186 16.47 -9.17 -11.73
CA ALA A 186 17.02 -8.46 -10.58
C ALA A 186 17.68 -9.43 -9.58
N GLU A 187 18.87 -9.07 -9.08
CA GLU A 187 19.51 -9.73 -7.94
C GLU A 187 18.90 -9.20 -6.63
N LEU A 188 18.37 -10.06 -5.78
CA LEU A 188 17.80 -9.69 -4.48
C LEU A 188 18.71 -10.20 -3.34
N ARG A 189 19.12 -9.30 -2.46
CA ARG A 189 19.97 -9.58 -1.31
C ARG A 189 19.25 -9.23 -0.02
N GLU A 190 18.62 -10.21 0.59
CA GLU A 190 18.11 -10.11 1.97
C GLU A 190 19.26 -10.17 2.99
N HIS A 191 18.99 -9.76 4.22
CA HIS A 191 19.96 -9.72 5.33
C HIS A 191 21.26 -8.96 5.00
N THR A 192 21.15 -7.96 4.12
CA THR A 192 22.29 -7.19 3.63
C THR A 192 22.07 -5.70 3.89
N PRO A 193 22.30 -5.23 5.13
CA PRO A 193 22.15 -3.83 5.46
C PRO A 193 23.19 -2.97 4.73
N VAL A 194 22.75 -1.86 4.16
CA VAL A 194 23.59 -0.84 3.54
C VAL A 194 23.85 0.25 4.58
N GLY A 195 25.08 0.39 5.01
CA GLY A 195 25.51 1.40 6.00
C GLY A 195 26.09 2.67 5.39
N SER A 196 26.48 2.63 4.10
CA SER A 196 26.98 3.79 3.34
C SER A 196 26.70 3.58 1.86
N LEU A 197 26.44 4.65 1.13
CA LEU A 197 26.28 4.62 -0.32
C LEU A 197 27.62 4.47 -1.06
N ASP A 198 28.72 4.89 -0.46
CA ASP A 198 30.06 4.87 -1.06
C ASP A 198 30.59 3.45 -1.39
N GLY A 199 30.03 2.43 -0.77
CA GLY A 199 30.44 1.03 -0.99
C GLY A 199 29.57 0.26 -1.98
N LEU A 200 28.59 0.91 -2.61
CA LEU A 200 27.72 0.27 -3.58
C LEU A 200 28.34 0.27 -4.97
N ASP A 201 28.61 -0.92 -5.49
CA ASP A 201 29.15 -1.12 -6.84
C ASP A 201 28.02 -0.99 -7.87
N ALA A 202 27.58 0.24 -8.15
CA ALA A 202 26.48 0.60 -9.04
C ALA A 202 26.68 1.98 -9.66
N GLU A 203 26.15 2.18 -10.89
CA GLU A 203 26.18 3.49 -11.56
C GLU A 203 25.16 4.48 -10.95
N HIS A 204 24.01 3.95 -10.53
CA HIS A 204 22.93 4.70 -9.91
C HIS A 204 22.44 4.03 -8.63
N VAL A 205 21.98 4.83 -7.67
CA VAL A 205 21.40 4.34 -6.42
C VAL A 205 20.00 4.89 -6.23
N VAL A 206 19.04 3.99 -5.97
CA VAL A 206 17.69 4.33 -5.58
C VAL A 206 17.51 4.01 -4.10
N ILE A 207 17.18 5.02 -3.29
CA ILE A 207 16.92 4.86 -1.87
C ILE A 207 15.40 4.70 -1.67
N ALA A 208 14.99 3.51 -1.26
CA ALA A 208 13.61 3.13 -1.02
C ALA A 208 13.40 2.61 0.41
N SER A 209 14.14 3.19 1.37
CA SER A 209 14.18 2.77 2.77
C SER A 209 13.05 3.35 3.64
N ASP A 210 12.05 4.02 3.04
CA ASP A 210 10.89 4.62 3.69
C ASP A 210 11.30 5.57 4.83
N GLY A 211 10.82 5.36 6.03
CA GLY A 211 11.15 6.14 7.22
C GLY A 211 12.55 5.89 7.81
N TYR A 212 13.42 5.13 7.13
CA TYR A 212 14.74 4.74 7.63
C TYR A 212 15.91 5.17 6.72
N PRO A 213 15.98 6.45 6.26
CA PRO A 213 17.12 6.93 5.48
C PRO A 213 18.33 7.25 6.34
N SER A 214 18.21 7.24 7.67
CA SER A 214 19.20 7.68 8.63
C SER A 214 20.57 7.03 8.40
N GLY A 215 21.59 7.87 8.31
CA GLY A 215 22.96 7.47 8.01
C GLY A 215 23.25 7.23 6.52
N LEU A 216 22.23 7.09 5.65
CA LEU A 216 22.42 6.97 4.19
C LEU A 216 22.35 8.33 3.50
N VAL A 217 21.44 9.19 3.94
CA VAL A 217 21.25 10.56 3.43
C VAL A 217 21.03 11.48 4.62
N PRO A 218 22.11 12.05 5.19
CA PRO A 218 22.03 12.86 6.40
C PRO A 218 21.06 14.06 6.27
N GLU A 219 20.91 14.61 5.07
CA GLU A 219 20.00 15.73 4.79
C GLU A 219 18.53 15.39 5.03
N LEU A 220 18.17 14.09 5.02
CA LEU A 220 16.82 13.62 5.29
C LEU A 220 16.55 13.36 6.78
N ASP A 221 17.57 13.31 7.63
CA ASP A 221 17.41 12.94 9.05
C ASP A 221 16.52 13.92 9.83
N GLU A 222 16.52 15.19 9.45
CA GLU A 222 15.65 16.21 10.05
C GLU A 222 14.25 16.23 9.43
N LEU A 223 14.10 15.80 8.17
CA LEU A 223 12.84 15.86 7.41
C LEU A 223 11.99 14.61 7.62
N VAL A 224 12.62 13.44 7.77
CA VAL A 224 11.93 12.16 7.89
C VAL A 224 11.89 11.71 9.34
N LYS A 225 10.70 11.76 9.95
CA LYS A 225 10.45 11.31 11.33
C LYS A 225 9.55 10.07 11.30
N PRO A 226 10.11 8.86 11.43
CA PRO A 226 9.32 7.64 11.39
C PRO A 226 8.33 7.60 12.56
N THR A 227 7.05 7.43 12.23
CA THR A 227 5.97 7.30 13.22
C THR A 227 5.35 5.91 13.12
N ARG A 228 5.17 5.27 14.25
CA ARG A 228 4.59 3.93 14.31
C ARG A 228 3.07 4.00 14.37
N GLY A 229 2.40 3.39 13.38
CA GLY A 229 0.99 3.01 13.46
C GLY A 229 0.85 1.63 14.10
N GLN A 230 -0.30 1.39 14.75
CA GLN A 230 -0.65 0.08 15.30
C GLN A 230 -1.68 -0.59 14.40
N VAL A 231 -1.43 -1.86 14.09
CA VAL A 231 -2.38 -2.74 13.41
C VAL A 231 -2.48 -4.00 14.26
N VAL A 232 -3.70 -4.44 14.52
CA VAL A 232 -4.00 -5.66 15.28
C VAL A 232 -4.75 -6.63 14.39
N ALA A 233 -4.55 -7.92 14.61
CA ALA A 233 -5.34 -8.99 14.02
C ALA A 233 -5.97 -9.81 15.15
N THR A 234 -7.23 -10.20 14.98
CA THR A 234 -7.95 -11.05 15.94
C THR A 234 -7.72 -12.54 15.64
N GLU A 235 -8.15 -13.41 16.56
CA GLU A 235 -8.52 -14.77 16.20
C GLU A 235 -9.68 -14.76 15.17
N PRO A 236 -9.90 -15.85 14.42
CA PRO A 236 -11.04 -15.94 13.51
C PRO A 236 -12.37 -15.67 14.23
N LEU A 237 -13.19 -14.79 13.64
CA LEU A 237 -14.56 -14.57 14.11
C LEU A 237 -15.45 -15.76 13.68
N PRO A 238 -16.63 -15.94 14.31
CA PRO A 238 -17.53 -17.04 13.97
C PRO A 238 -18.06 -17.00 12.52
N GLU A 239 -18.14 -15.80 11.93
CA GLU A 239 -18.70 -15.58 10.60
C GLU A 239 -18.09 -14.38 9.90
N LEU A 240 -18.35 -14.26 8.58
CA LEU A 240 -17.94 -13.10 7.79
C LEU A 240 -18.94 -11.95 8.01
N LEU A 241 -18.50 -10.94 8.76
CA LEU A 241 -19.26 -9.71 9.05
C LEU A 241 -18.96 -8.60 8.04
N TYR A 242 -17.73 -8.55 7.53
CA TYR A 242 -17.24 -7.45 6.69
C TYR A 242 -16.68 -8.00 5.38
N GLY A 243 -17.47 -7.93 4.31
CA GLY A 243 -17.10 -8.46 2.99
C GLY A 243 -16.03 -7.63 2.26
N ARG A 244 -15.70 -6.44 2.74
CA ARG A 244 -14.78 -5.47 2.13
C ARG A 244 -14.04 -4.64 3.18
N PRO A 245 -12.98 -3.90 2.80
CA PRO A 245 -12.35 -2.90 3.66
C PRO A 245 -13.30 -1.75 4.02
N HIS A 246 -13.19 -1.27 5.25
CA HIS A 246 -13.92 -0.14 5.80
C HIS A 246 -12.96 0.87 6.43
N TYR A 247 -13.25 2.15 6.29
CA TYR A 247 -12.50 3.19 6.98
C TYR A 247 -13.41 4.39 7.28
N THR A 248 -13.13 5.08 8.38
CA THR A 248 -13.89 6.22 8.91
C THR A 248 -12.96 7.23 9.56
N ARG A 249 -13.49 8.30 10.10
CA ARG A 249 -12.71 9.35 10.75
C ARG A 249 -11.58 9.85 9.85
N ARG A 250 -11.92 10.22 8.62
CA ARG A 250 -10.96 10.67 7.59
C ARG A 250 -9.81 9.67 7.34
N GLY A 251 -10.09 8.37 7.53
CA GLY A 251 -9.11 7.28 7.35
C GLY A 251 -8.24 6.98 8.57
N PHE A 252 -8.52 7.60 9.73
CA PHE A 252 -7.79 7.32 10.95
C PHE A 252 -8.18 5.98 11.60
N ASP A 253 -9.41 5.52 11.41
CA ASP A 253 -9.86 4.21 11.85
C ASP A 253 -10.23 3.36 10.64
N TYR A 254 -9.72 2.14 10.59
CA TYR A 254 -9.89 1.26 9.44
C TYR A 254 -9.85 -0.22 9.83
N TRP A 255 -10.58 -1.04 9.09
CA TRP A 255 -10.59 -2.50 9.28
C TRP A 255 -10.95 -3.24 8.01
N GLN A 256 -10.53 -4.50 7.93
CA GLN A 256 -10.96 -5.47 6.94
C GLN A 256 -11.08 -6.85 7.59
N GLN A 257 -11.98 -7.67 7.11
CA GLN A 257 -12.05 -9.08 7.48
C GLN A 257 -11.50 -9.95 6.35
N LEU A 258 -10.67 -10.90 6.71
CA LEU A 258 -10.00 -11.78 5.79
C LEU A 258 -10.83 -13.02 5.48
N PRO A 259 -10.51 -13.80 4.42
CA PRO A 259 -11.20 -15.04 4.10
C PRO A 259 -11.13 -16.10 5.20
N ASP A 260 -10.11 -16.07 6.06
CA ASP A 260 -9.96 -16.93 7.24
C ASP A 260 -10.75 -16.41 8.46
N LEU A 261 -11.62 -15.42 8.25
CA LEU A 261 -12.50 -14.77 9.22
C LEU A 261 -11.81 -13.88 10.27
N ARG A 262 -10.48 -13.71 10.22
CA ARG A 262 -9.78 -12.78 11.10
C ARG A 262 -10.08 -11.33 10.72
N LEU A 263 -10.27 -10.49 11.74
CA LEU A 263 -10.40 -9.05 11.56
C LEU A 263 -9.03 -8.40 11.73
N VAL A 264 -8.65 -7.59 10.76
CA VAL A 264 -7.45 -6.74 10.84
C VAL A 264 -7.91 -5.30 10.96
N ALA A 265 -7.49 -4.63 12.02
CA ALA A 265 -7.89 -3.26 12.31
C ALA A 265 -6.71 -2.39 12.73
N GLY A 266 -6.79 -1.11 12.42
CA GLY A 266 -5.84 -0.11 12.87
C GLY A 266 -6.53 1.24 13.07
N GLY A 267 -5.86 2.14 13.76
CA GLY A 267 -6.41 3.46 13.99
C GLY A 267 -6.00 4.08 15.32
N ARG A 268 -6.81 5.05 15.77
CA ARG A 268 -6.66 5.80 17.03
C ARG A 268 -5.25 6.36 17.27
N ARG A 269 -4.80 7.15 16.29
CA ARG A 269 -3.58 7.95 16.43
C ARG A 269 -3.88 9.31 17.05
#